data_c8c3508d2a3b4013e8c9ee4b46021b40
#
_entry.id   c8c3508d2a3b4013e8c9ee4b46021b40
#
_cell.length_a   1.000
_cell.length_b   1.000
_cell.length_c   1.000
_cell.angle_alpha   90.00
_cell.angle_beta   90.00
_cell.angle_gamma   90.00
#
_symmetry.space_group_name_H-M   'P 1'
#
loop_
_entity.id
_entity.type
_entity.pdbx_description
1 polymer ?
#
loop_
_entity_poly.entity_id
_entity_poly.type
_entity_poly.pdbx_seq_one_letter_code
_entity_poly.pdbx_strand_id
1 'polypeptide(L)'
;MAEAFSNSLTRAVGVVTTYSGSTVAAASTAITVTAATGIGVSDLVDNANYIAGTRVKQIVGTTVYTHRASTNTASAASQIVNFLGVTTAYTSPSAVKSILIGGTFANNTTSQVNLTVEVFDQSGDKTVGIAHKIPVPTGSSFVISDAGKTLLEGLDEVRVYTDTAGAIDVNLSILTGVS
;
A
#
# COMPACT_ATOMS: atom_id res chain seq x y z
N MET A 1 -18.16 17.66 18.59
CA MET A 1 -18.20 18.01 17.16
C MET A 1 -19.40 17.26 16.57
N ALA A 2 -20.09 17.81 15.56
CA ALA A 2 -21.21 17.09 14.97
C ALA A 2 -20.69 15.91 14.15
N GLU A 3 -21.33 14.76 14.26
CA GLU A 3 -21.05 13.61 13.41
C GLU A 3 -21.47 13.91 11.97
N ALA A 4 -20.65 13.54 11.01
CA ALA A 4 -20.92 13.74 9.60
C ALA A 4 -20.55 12.50 8.77
N PHE A 5 -21.49 12.06 7.93
CA PHE A 5 -21.23 11.06 6.91
C PHE A 5 -20.66 11.71 5.66
N SER A 6 -19.61 11.13 5.11
CA SER A 6 -19.01 11.58 3.86
C SER A 6 -18.41 10.41 3.09
N ASN A 7 -18.24 10.60 1.78
CA ASN A 7 -17.45 9.70 0.95
C ASN A 7 -16.08 10.33 0.67
N SER A 8 -15.02 9.54 0.78
CA SER A 8 -13.70 9.89 0.25
C SER A 8 -13.51 9.18 -1.08
N LEU A 9 -13.28 9.96 -2.14
CA LEU A 9 -13.16 9.46 -3.51
C LEU A 9 -11.74 9.70 -4.01
N THR A 10 -11.06 8.63 -4.42
CA THR A 10 -9.71 8.71 -5.00
C THR A 10 -9.68 7.94 -6.31
N ARG A 11 -9.29 8.61 -7.40
CA ARG A 11 -9.21 8.00 -8.73
C ARG A 11 -7.79 7.58 -9.06
N ALA A 12 -7.69 6.55 -9.91
CA ALA A 12 -6.43 6.12 -10.51
C ALA A 12 -5.34 5.84 -9.47
N VAL A 13 -5.68 5.11 -8.43
CA VAL A 13 -4.74 4.66 -7.39
C VAL A 13 -3.75 3.68 -7.99
N GLY A 14 -2.50 3.84 -7.59
CA GLY A 14 -1.39 2.97 -7.93
C GLY A 14 -0.19 3.78 -8.41
N VAL A 15 0.91 3.65 -7.68
CA VAL A 15 2.22 4.16 -8.05
C VAL A 15 3.16 2.98 -8.11
N VAL A 16 3.74 2.71 -9.27
CA VAL A 16 4.65 1.56 -9.47
C VAL A 16 5.95 2.05 -10.06
N THR A 17 7.05 1.77 -9.36
CA THR A 17 8.41 2.00 -9.86
C THR A 17 9.08 0.64 -10.06
N THR A 18 9.46 0.32 -11.29
CA THR A 18 10.04 -0.96 -11.67
C THR A 18 11.51 -0.82 -11.98
N TYR A 19 12.35 -1.65 -11.38
CA TYR A 19 13.76 -1.78 -11.72
C TYR A 19 14.08 -3.22 -12.18
N SER A 20 14.53 -3.33 -13.42
CA SER A 20 15.14 -4.55 -13.97
C SER A 20 16.63 -4.57 -13.67
N GLY A 21 17.23 -5.78 -13.69
CA GLY A 21 18.65 -5.94 -13.40
C GLY A 21 19.04 -5.75 -11.93
N SER A 22 18.04 -5.73 -11.03
CA SER A 22 18.27 -5.63 -9.59
C SER A 22 18.92 -6.89 -9.02
N THR A 23 19.69 -6.74 -7.95
CA THR A 23 20.24 -7.87 -7.19
C THR A 23 19.59 -7.95 -5.81
N VAL A 24 18.96 -9.07 -5.52
CA VAL A 24 18.41 -9.39 -4.20
C VAL A 24 19.41 -10.25 -3.45
N ALA A 25 20.04 -9.69 -2.42
CA ALA A 25 21.02 -10.44 -1.62
C ALA A 25 20.33 -11.56 -0.81
N ALA A 26 21.04 -12.66 -0.62
CA ALA A 26 20.52 -13.83 0.09
C ALA A 26 20.27 -13.55 1.56
N ALA A 27 19.09 -13.93 2.07
CA ALA A 27 18.69 -13.76 3.48
C ALA A 27 19.03 -12.36 4.04
N SER A 28 18.92 -11.34 3.20
CA SER A 28 19.36 -9.97 3.49
C SER A 28 18.22 -8.96 3.31
N THR A 29 18.35 -7.84 3.98
CA THR A 29 17.45 -6.70 3.78
C THR A 29 17.87 -5.81 2.61
N ALA A 30 19.01 -6.09 1.95
CA ALA A 30 19.54 -5.24 0.89
C ALA A 30 19.09 -5.68 -0.51
N ILE A 31 18.62 -4.71 -1.29
CA ILE A 31 18.36 -4.82 -2.72
C ILE A 31 19.26 -3.80 -3.42
N THR A 32 20.10 -4.23 -4.34
CA THR A 32 20.86 -3.33 -5.20
C THR A 32 20.08 -3.08 -6.48
N VAL A 33 19.72 -1.85 -6.75
CA VAL A 33 19.00 -1.41 -7.96
C VAL A 33 19.91 -0.60 -8.89
N THR A 34 19.55 -0.47 -10.14
CA THR A 34 20.33 0.32 -11.12
C THR A 34 20.23 1.83 -10.88
N ALA A 35 19.12 2.27 -10.31
CA ALA A 35 18.88 3.63 -9.82
C ALA A 35 17.83 3.55 -8.69
N ALA A 36 17.69 4.60 -7.88
CA ALA A 36 16.70 4.64 -6.80
C ALA A 36 15.64 5.75 -6.98
N THR A 37 15.60 6.38 -8.15
CA THR A 37 14.62 7.43 -8.45
C THR A 37 13.20 6.88 -8.43
N GLY A 38 12.29 7.55 -7.74
CA GLY A 38 10.88 7.14 -7.64
C GLY A 38 10.61 6.05 -6.60
N ILE A 39 11.63 5.60 -5.85
CA ILE A 39 11.43 4.71 -4.70
C ILE A 39 11.33 5.57 -3.43
N GLY A 40 10.30 5.34 -2.64
CA GLY A 40 10.07 5.99 -1.35
C GLY A 40 10.28 5.07 -0.15
N VAL A 41 10.57 5.64 1.01
CA VAL A 41 10.46 4.92 2.29
C VAL A 41 8.99 4.57 2.50
N SER A 42 8.73 3.38 3.03
CA SER A 42 7.40 2.76 3.18
C SER A 42 6.77 2.19 1.90
N ASP A 43 7.36 2.35 0.71
CA ASP A 43 6.91 1.63 -0.47
C ASP A 43 6.91 0.11 -0.23
N LEU A 44 5.93 -0.59 -0.74
CA LEU A 44 5.90 -2.05 -0.70
C LEU A 44 6.85 -2.62 -1.74
N VAL A 45 7.57 -3.66 -1.36
CA VAL A 45 8.43 -4.41 -2.27
C VAL A 45 7.66 -5.59 -2.85
N ASP A 46 7.47 -5.59 -4.15
CA ASP A 46 6.83 -6.67 -4.89
C ASP A 46 7.86 -7.42 -5.75
N ASN A 47 8.31 -8.54 -5.20
CA ASN A 47 9.23 -9.50 -5.83
C ASN A 47 9.08 -10.84 -5.15
N ALA A 48 9.25 -11.94 -5.89
CA ALA A 48 9.07 -13.31 -5.41
C ALA A 48 9.97 -13.70 -4.21
N ASN A 49 11.08 -13.00 -4.01
CA ASN A 49 12.01 -13.24 -2.90
C ASN A 49 11.62 -12.50 -1.60
N TYR A 50 10.50 -11.81 -1.57
CA TYR A 50 10.01 -11.09 -0.39
C TYR A 50 8.59 -11.51 -0.03
N ILE A 51 8.34 -11.60 1.27
CA ILE A 51 6.99 -11.84 1.79
C ILE A 51 6.13 -10.58 1.53
N ALA A 52 4.87 -10.78 1.18
CA ALA A 52 3.91 -9.69 1.01
C ALA A 52 3.89 -8.76 2.23
N GLY A 53 3.79 -7.45 2.00
CA GLY A 53 3.87 -6.43 3.04
C GLY A 53 5.31 -6.06 3.44
N THR A 54 6.34 -6.57 2.74
CA THR A 54 7.72 -6.08 2.93
C THR A 54 7.84 -4.66 2.40
N ARG A 55 8.47 -3.77 3.18
CA ARG A 55 8.57 -2.33 2.91
C ARG A 55 10.00 -1.87 2.81
N VAL A 56 10.18 -0.82 2.04
CA VAL A 56 11.42 -0.03 2.03
C VAL A 56 11.55 0.68 3.39
N LYS A 57 12.69 0.45 4.05
CA LYS A 57 13.05 1.08 5.31
C LYS A 57 14.00 2.27 5.12
N GLN A 58 14.94 2.14 4.19
CA GLN A 58 15.97 3.14 3.95
C GLN A 58 16.52 3.00 2.53
N ILE A 59 17.01 4.10 1.97
CA ILE A 59 17.67 4.12 0.67
C ILE A 59 19.02 4.80 0.84
N VAL A 60 20.10 4.14 0.38
CA VAL A 60 21.46 4.69 0.41
C VAL A 60 22.10 4.47 -0.97
N GLY A 61 22.21 5.55 -1.74
CA GLY A 61 22.66 5.47 -3.13
C GLY A 61 21.74 4.58 -3.96
N THR A 62 22.27 3.49 -4.50
CA THR A 62 21.52 2.47 -5.26
C THR A 62 21.17 1.24 -4.42
N THR A 63 21.35 1.28 -3.11
CA THR A 63 20.96 0.19 -2.22
C THR A 63 19.69 0.57 -1.46
N VAL A 64 18.65 -0.24 -1.66
CA VAL A 64 17.38 -0.16 -0.96
C VAL A 64 17.36 -1.18 0.16
N TYR A 65 17.15 -0.73 1.39
CA TYR A 65 17.03 -1.59 2.56
C TYR A 65 15.58 -1.79 2.93
N THR A 66 15.20 -3.03 3.16
CA THR A 66 13.86 -3.44 3.58
C THR A 66 13.79 -3.70 5.08
N HIS A 67 12.58 -3.68 5.66
CA HIS A 67 12.40 -3.99 7.08
C HIS A 67 12.43 -5.50 7.38
N ARG A 68 12.33 -6.36 6.35
CA ARG A 68 12.45 -7.83 6.43
C ARG A 68 13.51 -8.31 5.46
N ALA A 69 14.20 -9.37 5.85
CA ALA A 69 15.13 -10.06 4.96
C ALA A 69 14.38 -10.78 3.84
N SER A 70 15.06 -10.93 2.72
CA SER A 70 14.62 -11.77 1.61
C SER A 70 14.56 -13.25 2.01
N THR A 71 13.75 -14.02 1.33
CA THR A 71 13.55 -15.46 1.60
C THR A 71 14.48 -16.37 0.79
N ASN A 72 15.21 -15.82 -0.18
CA ASN A 72 16.13 -16.58 -1.02
C ASN A 72 17.39 -17.02 -0.24
N THR A 73 17.88 -18.20 -0.54
CA THR A 73 19.08 -18.80 0.10
C THR A 73 20.39 -18.47 -0.63
N ALA A 74 20.29 -17.95 -1.85
CA ALA A 74 21.43 -17.47 -2.66
C ALA A 74 21.08 -16.11 -3.26
N SER A 75 22.08 -15.26 -3.48
CA SER A 75 21.87 -13.96 -4.13
C SER A 75 21.29 -14.14 -5.54
N ALA A 76 20.19 -13.46 -5.81
CA ALA A 76 19.49 -13.47 -7.09
C ALA A 76 19.80 -12.18 -7.87
N ALA A 77 20.58 -12.32 -8.95
CA ALA A 77 20.88 -11.22 -9.86
C ALA A 77 19.81 -11.07 -10.95
N SER A 78 19.84 -9.96 -11.66
CA SER A 78 18.96 -9.68 -12.82
C SER A 78 17.46 -9.79 -12.51
N GLN A 79 17.08 -9.49 -11.26
CA GLN A 79 15.69 -9.52 -10.84
C GLN A 79 14.93 -8.30 -11.32
N ILE A 80 13.64 -8.49 -11.60
CA ILE A 80 12.67 -7.40 -11.70
C ILE A 80 12.10 -7.19 -10.29
N VAL A 81 12.25 -5.98 -9.77
CA VAL A 81 11.69 -5.58 -8.48
C VAL A 81 10.75 -4.41 -8.70
N ASN A 82 9.50 -4.55 -8.28
CA ASN A 82 8.54 -3.47 -8.28
C ASN A 82 8.48 -2.85 -6.87
N PHE A 83 8.50 -1.54 -6.82
CA PHE A 83 8.26 -0.75 -5.62
C PHE A 83 6.90 -0.08 -5.79
N LEU A 84 5.96 -0.45 -4.91
CA LEU A 84 4.59 0.03 -4.96
C LEU A 84 4.48 1.21 -4.01
N GLY A 85 4.38 2.40 -4.58
CA GLY A 85 4.26 3.65 -3.83
C GLY A 85 2.88 3.78 -3.19
N VAL A 86 2.84 4.43 -2.02
CA VAL A 86 1.60 4.67 -1.30
C VAL A 86 0.69 5.64 -2.05
N THR A 87 -0.61 5.35 -2.09
CA THR A 87 -1.66 6.32 -2.35
C THR A 87 -2.53 6.43 -1.12
N THR A 88 -2.57 7.60 -0.48
CA THR A 88 -3.46 7.84 0.66
C THR A 88 -4.87 8.13 0.14
N ALA A 89 -5.78 7.20 0.41
CA ALA A 89 -7.19 7.32 0.01
C ALA A 89 -8.01 8.14 1.01
N TYR A 90 -7.59 8.19 2.27
CA TYR A 90 -8.21 9.01 3.31
C TYR A 90 -7.20 9.31 4.43
N THR A 91 -7.28 10.51 4.99
CA THR A 91 -6.61 10.90 6.23
C THR A 91 -7.65 11.44 7.21
N SER A 92 -7.71 10.88 8.41
CA SER A 92 -8.58 11.39 9.47
C SER A 92 -8.15 12.81 9.86
N PRO A 93 -9.08 13.77 10.01
CA PRO A 93 -8.71 15.13 10.41
C PRO A 93 -8.00 15.13 11.77
N SER A 94 -7.07 16.08 11.97
CA SER A 94 -6.37 16.24 13.24
C SER A 94 -7.35 16.42 14.40
N ALA A 95 -7.12 15.72 15.50
CA ALA A 95 -7.92 15.73 16.72
C ALA A 95 -9.39 15.29 16.54
N VAL A 96 -9.70 14.59 15.45
CA VAL A 96 -11.04 14.05 15.16
C VAL A 96 -10.91 12.54 14.98
N LYS A 97 -11.81 11.77 15.61
CA LYS A 97 -11.95 10.35 15.32
C LYS A 97 -12.90 10.15 14.16
N SER A 98 -12.55 9.21 13.30
CA SER A 98 -13.36 8.80 12.16
C SER A 98 -13.59 7.28 12.19
N ILE A 99 -14.67 6.84 11.59
CA ILE A 99 -14.92 5.40 11.38
C ILE A 99 -14.98 5.15 9.88
N LEU A 100 -14.11 4.26 9.41
CA LEU A 100 -14.25 3.65 8.10
C LEU A 100 -15.41 2.63 8.18
N ILE A 101 -16.52 2.93 7.54
CA ILE A 101 -17.72 2.07 7.55
C ILE A 101 -17.62 1.01 6.47
N GLY A 102 -17.08 1.38 5.32
CA GLY A 102 -16.88 0.48 4.20
C GLY A 102 -16.17 1.17 3.05
N GLY A 103 -15.89 0.41 2.02
CA GLY A 103 -15.23 0.95 0.84
C GLY A 103 -15.29 0.02 -0.36
N THR A 104 -15.26 0.62 -1.54
CA THR A 104 -15.22 -0.10 -2.82
C THR A 104 -13.96 0.29 -3.56
N PHE A 105 -13.25 -0.71 -4.08
CA PHE A 105 -12.00 -0.59 -4.83
C PHE A 105 -12.22 -1.22 -6.20
N ALA A 106 -12.54 -0.40 -7.19
CA ALA A 106 -12.93 -0.84 -8.52
C ALA A 106 -11.73 -0.89 -9.47
N ASN A 107 -11.54 -2.02 -10.14
CA ASN A 107 -10.53 -2.17 -11.18
C ASN A 107 -11.00 -1.50 -12.46
N ASN A 108 -10.33 -0.42 -12.86
CA ASN A 108 -10.62 0.35 -14.07
C ASN A 108 -9.77 -0.07 -15.29
N THR A 109 -9.02 -1.18 -15.17
CA THR A 109 -8.15 -1.69 -16.23
C THR A 109 -8.77 -2.88 -16.97
N THR A 110 -8.11 -3.30 -18.06
CA THR A 110 -8.49 -4.48 -18.84
C THR A 110 -7.84 -5.78 -18.36
N SER A 111 -7.09 -5.72 -17.26
CA SER A 111 -6.37 -6.87 -16.67
C SER A 111 -6.67 -7.00 -15.19
N GLN A 112 -6.38 -8.17 -14.61
CA GLN A 112 -6.41 -8.35 -13.16
C GLN A 112 -5.32 -7.49 -12.50
N VAL A 113 -5.64 -6.88 -11.37
CA VAL A 113 -4.75 -6.05 -10.56
C VAL A 113 -4.68 -6.62 -9.15
N ASN A 114 -3.50 -6.67 -8.55
CA ASN A 114 -3.34 -7.03 -7.15
C ASN A 114 -3.42 -5.78 -6.27
N LEU A 115 -4.38 -5.79 -5.36
CA LEU A 115 -4.69 -4.68 -4.45
C LEU A 115 -4.17 -4.98 -3.04
N THR A 116 -3.56 -4.00 -2.41
CA THR A 116 -3.27 -3.98 -0.96
C THR A 116 -3.90 -2.75 -0.35
N VAL A 117 -4.63 -2.94 0.76
CA VAL A 117 -5.26 -1.86 1.55
C VAL A 117 -4.79 -1.98 2.99
N GLU A 118 -4.39 -0.87 3.57
CA GLU A 118 -3.83 -0.80 4.92
C GLU A 118 -4.33 0.41 5.68
N VAL A 119 -4.34 0.29 6.99
CA VAL A 119 -4.47 1.42 7.92
C VAL A 119 -3.10 1.73 8.48
N PHE A 120 -2.72 2.98 8.42
CA PHE A 120 -1.54 3.52 9.08
C PHE A 120 -1.97 4.31 10.31
N ASP A 121 -1.56 3.83 11.48
CA ASP A 121 -1.69 4.53 12.77
C ASP A 121 -0.53 5.51 12.89
N GLN A 122 -0.83 6.79 12.75
CA GLN A 122 0.16 7.87 12.81
C GLN A 122 0.79 7.97 14.20
N SER A 123 0.00 7.77 15.25
CA SER A 123 0.46 7.92 16.63
C SER A 123 1.39 6.80 17.08
N GLY A 124 1.13 5.59 16.63
CA GLY A 124 1.91 4.39 16.92
C GLY A 124 2.99 4.07 15.91
N ASP A 125 3.09 4.82 14.80
CA ASP A 125 3.96 4.54 13.65
C ASP A 125 3.83 3.07 13.20
N LYS A 126 2.58 2.62 13.06
CA LYS A 126 2.26 1.24 12.72
C LYS A 126 1.34 1.15 11.52
N THR A 127 1.55 0.13 10.72
CA THR A 127 0.68 -0.19 9.60
C THR A 127 0.08 -1.58 9.77
N VAL A 128 -1.23 -1.68 9.58
CA VAL A 128 -1.97 -2.95 9.64
C VAL A 128 -2.73 -3.15 8.33
N GLY A 129 -2.55 -4.32 7.71
CA GLY A 129 -3.25 -4.66 6.46
C GLY A 129 -4.71 -5.01 6.70
N ILE A 130 -5.58 -4.44 5.90
CA ILE A 130 -6.96 -4.90 5.72
C ILE A 130 -7.01 -5.98 4.64
N ALA A 131 -6.23 -5.77 3.57
CA ALA A 131 -6.13 -6.68 2.44
C ALA A 131 -4.69 -6.67 1.90
N HIS A 132 -4.12 -7.84 1.62
CA HIS A 132 -2.78 -7.97 1.04
C HIS A 132 -2.83 -8.76 -0.26
N LYS A 133 -2.38 -8.13 -1.37
CA LYS A 133 -2.31 -8.74 -2.70
C LYS A 133 -3.59 -9.47 -3.11
N ILE A 134 -4.75 -8.86 -2.85
CA ILE A 134 -6.02 -9.43 -3.29
C ILE A 134 -6.16 -9.22 -4.80
N PRO A 135 -6.38 -10.29 -5.58
CA PRO A 135 -6.61 -10.15 -7.00
C PRO A 135 -8.00 -9.54 -7.24
N VAL A 136 -8.03 -8.40 -7.93
CA VAL A 136 -9.25 -7.75 -8.39
C VAL A 136 -9.35 -7.97 -9.90
N PRO A 137 -10.26 -8.84 -10.37
CA PRO A 137 -10.43 -9.11 -11.80
C PRO A 137 -10.85 -7.84 -12.56
N THR A 138 -10.64 -7.84 -13.88
CA THR A 138 -11.12 -6.76 -14.74
C THR A 138 -12.64 -6.59 -14.62
N GLY A 139 -13.10 -5.33 -14.58
CA GLY A 139 -14.52 -5.00 -14.49
C GLY A 139 -15.18 -5.38 -13.16
N SER A 140 -14.40 -5.73 -12.12
CA SER A 140 -14.89 -6.07 -10.80
C SER A 140 -14.35 -5.10 -9.74
N SER A 141 -14.77 -5.30 -8.49
CA SER A 141 -14.30 -4.53 -7.35
C SER A 141 -14.08 -5.41 -6.13
N PHE A 142 -13.11 -5.02 -5.29
CA PHE A 142 -13.01 -5.48 -3.92
C PHE A 142 -13.84 -4.56 -3.03
N VAL A 143 -14.58 -5.15 -2.07
CA VAL A 143 -15.45 -4.39 -1.17
C VAL A 143 -15.07 -4.69 0.27
N ILE A 144 -14.80 -3.64 1.05
CA ILE A 144 -14.76 -3.69 2.51
C ILE A 144 -16.20 -3.50 2.98
N SER A 145 -16.78 -4.53 3.60
CA SER A 145 -18.14 -4.50 4.12
C SER A 145 -18.18 -3.86 5.51
N ASP A 146 -19.37 -3.44 5.92
CA ASP A 146 -19.67 -2.80 7.18
C ASP A 146 -19.38 -3.65 8.44
N ALA A 147 -19.21 -4.96 8.29
CA ALA A 147 -18.82 -5.86 9.35
C ALA A 147 -17.41 -5.58 9.92
N GLY A 148 -16.57 -4.90 9.19
CA GLY A 148 -15.20 -4.56 9.55
C GLY A 148 -14.97 -3.08 9.84
N LYS A 149 -15.87 -2.43 10.60
CA LYS A 149 -15.70 -1.01 10.97
C LYS A 149 -14.34 -0.78 11.62
N THR A 150 -13.56 0.15 11.06
CA THR A 150 -12.23 0.49 11.57
C THR A 150 -12.26 1.90 12.13
N LEU A 151 -11.87 2.04 13.40
CA LEU A 151 -11.68 3.34 14.02
C LEU A 151 -10.35 3.93 13.51
N LEU A 152 -10.39 5.18 13.10
CA LEU A 152 -9.26 5.99 12.70
C LEU A 152 -9.14 7.15 13.68
N GLU A 153 -8.03 7.25 14.37
CA GLU A 153 -7.73 8.39 15.23
C GLU A 153 -7.27 9.59 14.39
N GLY A 154 -7.02 10.72 15.00
CA GLY A 154 -6.58 11.92 14.26
C GLY A 154 -5.27 11.66 13.51
N LEU A 155 -5.24 11.99 12.23
CA LEU A 155 -4.13 11.80 11.29
C LEU A 155 -3.86 10.34 10.84
N ASP A 156 -4.65 9.37 11.29
CA ASP A 156 -4.57 8.02 10.72
C ASP A 156 -4.97 8.01 9.25
N GLU A 157 -4.36 7.12 8.49
CA GLU A 157 -4.56 7.05 7.04
C GLU A 157 -5.07 5.69 6.57
N VAL A 158 -5.91 5.72 5.55
CA VAL A 158 -6.18 4.54 4.71
C VAL A 158 -5.28 4.62 3.49
N ARG A 159 -4.33 3.68 3.41
CA ARG A 159 -3.33 3.58 2.35
C ARG A 159 -3.65 2.47 1.38
N VAL A 160 -3.45 2.73 0.10
CA VAL A 160 -3.77 1.79 -0.98
C VAL A 160 -2.56 1.65 -1.89
N TYR A 161 -2.29 0.41 -2.29
CA TYR A 161 -1.22 0.04 -3.20
C TYR A 161 -1.74 -0.91 -4.26
N THR A 162 -1.21 -0.81 -5.46
CA THR A 162 -1.51 -1.73 -6.56
C THR A 162 -0.23 -2.09 -7.31
N ASP A 163 -0.20 -3.27 -7.93
CA ASP A 163 0.90 -3.69 -8.81
C ASP A 163 0.84 -3.08 -10.22
N THR A 164 -0.20 -2.31 -10.49
CA THR A 164 -0.43 -1.62 -11.76
C THR A 164 -0.72 -0.14 -11.49
N ALA A 165 -0.01 0.74 -12.19
CA ALA A 165 -0.14 2.17 -12.01
C ALA A 165 -1.53 2.68 -12.46
N GLY A 166 -2.14 3.54 -11.64
CA GLY A 166 -3.42 4.18 -11.96
C GLY A 166 -4.61 3.23 -12.12
N ALA A 167 -4.57 2.04 -11.50
CA ALA A 167 -5.43 0.93 -11.85
C ALA A 167 -6.75 0.84 -11.07
N ILE A 168 -6.85 1.46 -9.91
CA ILE A 168 -7.99 1.30 -9.01
C ILE A 168 -8.64 2.65 -8.72
N ASP A 169 -9.96 2.68 -8.79
CA ASP A 169 -10.77 3.79 -8.26
C ASP A 169 -11.32 3.41 -6.89
N VAL A 170 -11.20 4.31 -5.93
CA VAL A 170 -11.54 4.08 -4.52
C VAL A 170 -12.69 4.98 -4.10
N ASN A 171 -13.68 4.38 -3.44
CA ASN A 171 -14.77 5.09 -2.76
C ASN A 171 -14.87 4.56 -1.33
N LEU A 172 -14.57 5.39 -0.35
CA LEU A 172 -14.66 5.06 1.07
C LEU A 172 -15.84 5.79 1.71
N SER A 173 -16.62 5.07 2.51
CA SER A 173 -17.69 5.64 3.33
C SER A 173 -17.16 5.89 4.75
N ILE A 174 -17.16 7.15 5.15
CA ILE A 174 -16.54 7.61 6.41
C ILE A 174 -17.58 8.31 7.28
N LEU A 175 -17.59 7.99 8.56
CA LEU A 175 -18.27 8.77 9.60
C LEU A 175 -17.20 9.54 10.39
N THR A 176 -17.27 10.85 10.40
CA THR A 176 -16.33 11.72 11.15
C THR A 176 -16.99 12.31 12.39
N GLY A 177 -16.19 12.75 13.36
CA GLY A 177 -16.70 13.43 14.56
C GLY A 177 -17.18 12.48 15.65
N VAL A 178 -16.76 11.24 15.63
CA VAL A 178 -17.12 10.23 16.65
C VAL A 178 -16.38 10.56 17.95
N SER A 179 -17.07 10.53 19.08
CA SER A 179 -16.52 10.80 20.41
C SER A 179 -16.29 9.52 21.23
#